data_57d72d53edaeb7515ebba2d5862e5b5b
#
_entry.id   57d72d53edaeb7515ebba2d5862e5b5b
#
_cell.length_a   1.000
_cell.length_b   1.000
_cell.length_c   1.000
_cell.angle_alpha   90.00
_cell.angle_beta   90.00
_cell.angle_gamma   90.00
#
_symmetry.space_group_name_H-M   'P 1'
#
loop_
_entity.id
_entity.type
_entity.pdbx_description
1 polymer ?
#
loop_
_entity_poly.entity_id
_entity_poly.type
_entity_poly.pdbx_seq_one_letter_code
_entity_poly.pdbx_strand_id
1 'polypeptide(L)' 'MITTTAEYERAEIELIDLQNRLADLQKDHPIGEKGFTKAGIRKLIARLNEELAIYEGSEEARSSRFN' A
#
# COMPACT_ATOMS: atom_id res chain seq x y z
N MET A 1 8.09 5.42 6.33
CA MET A 1 7.38 6.66 5.99
C MET A 1 7.79 7.15 4.62
N ILE A 2 6.84 7.61 3.83
CA ILE A 2 7.13 8.08 2.47
C ILE A 2 7.53 9.55 2.51
N THR A 3 8.70 9.86 2.03
CA THR A 3 9.20 11.24 2.03
C THR A 3 9.64 11.74 0.66
N THR A 4 9.79 10.84 -0.31
CA THR A 4 10.22 11.22 -1.66
C THR A 4 9.29 10.61 -2.70
N THR A 5 9.34 11.16 -3.90
CA THR A 5 8.57 10.64 -5.02
C THR A 5 8.98 9.20 -5.35
N ALA A 6 10.27 8.91 -5.27
CA ALA A 6 10.76 7.55 -5.53
C ALA A 6 10.19 6.56 -4.54
N GLU A 7 10.14 6.94 -3.26
CA GLU A 7 9.54 6.08 -2.25
C GLU A 7 8.04 5.90 -2.46
N TYR A 8 7.38 6.98 -2.88
CA TYR A 8 5.96 6.93 -3.17
C TYR A 8 5.66 5.94 -4.31
N GLU A 9 6.42 6.03 -5.40
CA GLU A 9 6.23 5.12 -6.53
C GLU A 9 6.50 3.68 -6.14
N ARG A 10 7.51 3.46 -5.33
CA ARG A 10 7.83 2.10 -4.85
C ARG A 10 6.70 1.56 -3.96
N ALA A 11 6.13 2.42 -3.13
CA ALA A 11 5.02 2.01 -2.27
C ALA A 11 3.79 1.64 -3.09
N GLU A 12 3.54 2.36 -4.18
CA GLU A 12 2.43 2.04 -5.07
C GLU A 12 2.62 0.67 -5.71
N ILE A 13 3.84 0.38 -6.15
CA ILE A 13 4.15 -0.91 -6.76
C ILE A 13 3.97 -2.02 -5.73
N GLU A 14 4.44 -1.79 -4.52
CA GLU A 14 4.31 -2.77 -3.45
C GLU A 14 2.85 -3.03 -3.10
N LEU A 15 2.05 -1.97 -3.10
CA LEU A 15 0.62 -2.10 -2.84
C LEU A 15 -0.06 -3.00 -3.87
N ILE A 16 0.25 -2.77 -5.15
CA ILE A 16 -0.30 -3.58 -6.23
C ILE A 16 0.12 -5.04 -6.08
N ASP A 17 1.39 -5.26 -5.75
CA ASP A 17 1.90 -6.61 -5.55
C ASP A 17 1.17 -7.32 -4.41
N LEU A 18 0.95 -6.63 -3.30
CA LEU A 18 0.24 -7.20 -2.17
C LEU A 18 -1.23 -7.49 -2.51
N GLN A 19 -1.85 -6.62 -3.28
CA GLN A 19 -3.23 -6.84 -3.71
C GLN A 19 -3.33 -8.08 -4.60
N ASN A 20 -2.36 -8.28 -5.47
CA ASN A 20 -2.31 -9.46 -6.32
C ASN A 20 -2.10 -10.72 -5.50
N ARG A 21 -1.25 -10.67 -4.50
CA ARG A 21 -1.02 -11.81 -3.62
C ARG A 21 -2.27 -12.14 -2.82
N LEU A 22 -2.97 -11.13 -2.36
CA LEU A 22 -4.22 -11.37 -1.64
C LEU A 22 -5.25 -12.04 -2.53
N ALA A 23 -5.38 -11.59 -3.78
CA ALA A 23 -6.30 -12.19 -4.73
C ALA A 23 -5.95 -13.65 -4.97
N ASP A 24 -4.66 -13.96 -5.12
CA ASP A 24 -4.22 -15.33 -5.33
C ASP A 24 -4.56 -16.22 -4.14
N LEU A 25 -4.33 -15.71 -2.94
CA LEU A 25 -4.65 -16.46 -1.73
C LEU A 25 -6.13 -16.74 -1.60
N GLN A 26 -6.96 -15.77 -1.97
CA GLN A 26 -8.40 -15.95 -1.91
C GLN A 26 -8.89 -16.94 -2.95
N LYS A 27 -8.22 -16.99 -4.08
CA LYS A 27 -8.63 -17.84 -5.19
C LYS A 27 -8.17 -19.29 -5.02
N ASP A 28 -6.88 -19.49 -4.75
CA ASP A 28 -6.28 -20.81 -4.76
C ASP A 28 -5.94 -21.36 -3.39
N HIS A 29 -5.66 -20.51 -2.44
CA HIS A 29 -5.19 -20.93 -1.12
C HIS A 29 -5.92 -20.14 -0.05
N PRO A 30 -7.06 -20.64 0.39
CA PRO A 30 -7.85 -19.93 1.40
C PRO A 30 -7.10 -19.72 2.71
N ILE A 31 -6.08 -20.53 2.98
CA ILE A 31 -5.26 -20.38 4.17
C ILE A 31 -3.87 -19.95 3.73
N GLY A 32 -3.35 -18.92 4.35
CA GLY A 32 -2.04 -18.39 4.01
C GLY A 32 -0.94 -19.41 4.24
N GLU A 33 0.06 -19.36 3.41
CA GLU A 33 1.23 -20.21 3.50
C GLU A 33 2.47 -19.38 3.77
N LYS A 34 3.46 -20.02 4.37
CA LYS A 34 4.79 -19.44 4.55
C LYS A 34 4.75 -18.07 5.20
N GLY A 35 3.93 -17.93 6.20
CA GLY A 35 3.89 -16.73 7.00
C GLY A 35 3.02 -15.62 6.47
N PHE A 36 2.49 -15.76 5.26
CA PHE A 36 1.58 -14.76 4.74
C PHE A 36 0.15 -15.25 4.89
N THR A 37 -0.63 -14.56 5.70
CA THR A 37 -2.05 -14.84 5.84
C THR A 37 -2.81 -13.71 5.16
N LYS A 38 -4.08 -13.98 4.84
CA LYS A 38 -4.92 -12.93 4.27
C LYS A 38 -4.99 -11.73 5.20
N ALA A 39 -5.15 -11.98 6.48
CA ALA A 39 -5.24 -10.90 7.46
C ALA A 39 -3.94 -10.09 7.50
N GLY A 40 -2.80 -10.78 7.45
CA GLY A 40 -1.51 -10.12 7.44
C GLY A 40 -1.32 -9.24 6.21
N ILE A 41 -1.70 -9.75 5.04
CA ILE A 41 -1.59 -8.99 3.81
C ILE A 41 -2.53 -7.79 3.82
N ARG A 42 -3.76 -7.98 4.30
CA ARG A 42 -4.71 -6.86 4.41
C ARG A 42 -4.18 -5.77 5.32
N LYS A 43 -3.50 -6.16 6.39
CA LYS A 43 -2.92 -5.21 7.32
C LYS A 43 -1.82 -4.40 6.66
N LEU A 44 -0.96 -5.07 5.87
CA LEU A 44 0.08 -4.38 5.12
C LEU A 44 -0.50 -3.44 4.08
N ILE A 45 -1.55 -3.87 3.39
CA ILE A 45 -2.22 -3.03 2.41
C ILE A 45 -2.79 -1.79 3.07
N ALA A 46 -3.44 -1.96 4.21
CA ALA A 46 -4.02 -0.83 4.93
C ALA A 46 -2.93 0.16 5.35
N ARG A 47 -1.80 -0.36 5.80
CA ARG A 47 -0.69 0.49 6.22
C ARG A 47 -0.12 1.28 5.05
N LEU A 48 0.06 0.63 3.91
CA LEU A 48 0.56 1.31 2.71
C LEU A 48 -0.42 2.36 2.22
N ASN A 49 -1.71 2.04 2.22
CA ASN A 49 -2.73 3.00 1.84
C ASN A 49 -2.69 4.24 2.74
N GLU A 50 -2.49 4.03 4.02
CA GLU A 50 -2.40 5.14 4.96
C GLU A 50 -1.18 6.01 4.68
N GLU A 51 -0.02 5.38 4.45
CA GLU A 51 1.19 6.11 4.15
C GLU A 51 1.09 6.87 2.83
N LEU A 52 0.49 6.25 1.83
CA LEU A 52 0.28 6.90 0.54
C LEU A 52 -0.65 8.10 0.69
N ALA A 53 -1.71 7.95 1.46
CA ALA A 53 -2.66 9.04 1.68
C ALA A 53 -2.01 10.21 2.41
N ILE A 54 -1.16 9.92 3.38
CA ILE A 54 -0.45 10.96 4.12
C ILE A 54 0.46 11.75 3.19
N TYR A 55 1.20 11.04 2.35
CA TYR A 55 2.09 11.70 1.40
C TYR A 55 1.30 12.54 0.39
N GLU A 56 0.22 11.97 -0.15
CA GLU A 56 -0.63 12.67 -1.12
C GLU A 56 -1.25 13.91 -0.49
N GLY A 57 -1.72 13.80 0.74
CA GLY A 57 -2.27 14.94 1.45
C GLY A 57 -1.24 16.04 1.67
N SER A 58 -0.01 15.63 1.96
CA SER A 58 1.08 16.58 2.13
C SER A 58 1.40 17.32 0.85
N GLU A 59 1.38 16.60 -0.30
CA GLU A 59 1.62 17.22 -1.60
C GLU A 59 0.48 18.15 -1.98
N GLU A 60 -0.75 17.76 -1.68
CA GLU A 60 -1.90 18.62 -1.96
C GLU A 60 -1.84 19.90 -1.15
N ALA A 61 -1.47 19.79 0.12
CA ALA A 61 -1.35 20.96 0.98
C ALA A 61 -0.28 21.91 0.45
N ARG A 62 0.81 21.35 -0.04
CA ARG A 62 1.90 22.14 -0.60
C ARG A 62 1.45 22.87 -1.86
N SER A 63 0.70 22.17 -2.72
CA SER A 63 0.19 22.75 -3.96
C SER A 63 -0.83 23.85 -3.71
N SER A 64 -1.74 23.62 -2.74
CA SER A 64 -2.81 24.57 -2.49
C SER A 64 -2.32 25.88 -1.87
N ARG A 65 -1.09 25.93 -1.42
CA ARG A 65 -0.53 27.16 -0.88
C ARG A 65 -0.42 28.27 -1.92
N PHE A 66 -0.49 27.91 -3.19
CA PHE A 66 -0.35 28.88 -4.26
C PHE A 66 -1.68 29.33 -4.88
N ASN A 67 -2.76 28.88 -4.30
CA ASN A 67 -4.10 29.26 -4.82
C ASN A 67 -4.68 30.46 -4.12
#